data_053fe955c89898c823b6c9f6780fa2cb
#
_entry.id   053fe955c89898c823b6c9f6780fa2cb
#
_cell.length_a   1.000
_cell.length_b   1.000
_cell.length_c   1.000
_cell.angle_alpha   90.00
_cell.angle_beta   90.00
_cell.angle_gamma   90.00
#
_symmetry.space_group_name_H-M   'P 1'
#
loop_
_entity.id
_entity.type
_entity.pdbx_description
1 polymer ?
#
loop_
_entity_poly.entity_id
_entity_poly.type
_entity_poly.pdbx_seq_one_letter_code
_entity_poly.pdbx_strand_id
1 'polypeptide(L)' 'MIIPVPFAPNEVFAINGKKFLVLDYWRPVSWSQWSAWYLIEDEHGKQYEVPYFHILIQKERGNAKYVGTRV' A
#
# COMPACT_ATOMS: atom_id res chain seq x y z
N MET A 1 -18.86 1.80 -8.37
CA MET A 1 -18.26 1.48 -7.06
C MET A 1 -16.88 2.08 -6.99
N ILE A 2 -16.56 2.77 -5.91
CA ILE A 2 -15.24 3.35 -5.72
C ILE A 2 -14.38 2.38 -4.91
N ILE A 3 -13.23 2.01 -5.46
CA ILE A 3 -12.27 1.18 -4.72
C ILE A 3 -11.42 2.10 -3.84
N PRO A 4 -11.39 1.87 -2.53
CA PRO A 4 -10.66 2.76 -1.63
C PRO A 4 -9.16 2.73 -1.86
N VAL A 5 -8.51 3.86 -1.57
CA VAL A 5 -7.04 3.97 -1.56
C VAL A 5 -6.60 3.81 -0.11
N PRO A 6 -6.01 2.66 0.27
CA PRO A 6 -5.63 2.45 1.66
C PRO A 6 -4.52 3.40 2.12
N PHE A 7 -3.51 3.62 1.30
CA PHE A 7 -2.41 4.54 1.61
C PHE A 7 -2.03 5.29 0.34
N ALA A 8 -1.82 6.61 0.46
CA ALA A 8 -1.44 7.46 -0.65
C ALA A 8 0.09 7.53 -0.82
N PRO A 9 0.60 7.99 -1.96
CA PRO A 9 2.04 8.20 -2.12
C PRO A 9 2.61 9.10 -1.03
N ASN A 10 3.82 8.80 -0.60
CA ASN A 10 4.55 9.43 0.50
C ASN A 10 4.02 9.07 1.90
N GLU A 11 2.99 8.26 2.00
CA GLU A 11 2.56 7.73 3.29
C GLU A 11 3.36 6.51 3.69
N VAL A 12 3.60 6.37 5.00
CA VAL A 12 4.30 5.24 5.58
C VAL A 12 3.29 4.40 6.33
N PHE A 13 3.32 3.09 6.10
CA PHE A 13 2.49 2.15 6.85
C PHE A 13 3.36 1.04 7.43
N ALA A 14 2.84 0.35 8.44
CA ALA A 14 3.55 -0.74 9.09
C ALA A 14 2.73 -2.02 9.03
N ILE A 15 3.41 -3.13 8.73
CA ILE A 15 2.86 -4.48 8.83
C ILE A 15 3.83 -5.30 9.68
N ASN A 16 3.33 -5.87 10.78
CA ASN A 16 4.13 -6.70 11.69
C ASN A 16 5.41 -6.00 12.15
N GLY A 17 5.33 -4.70 12.43
CA GLY A 17 6.47 -3.91 12.90
C GLY A 17 7.43 -3.46 11.82
N LYS A 18 7.23 -3.87 10.58
CA LYS A 18 8.04 -3.44 9.43
C LYS A 18 7.38 -2.25 8.77
N LYS A 19 8.16 -1.20 8.52
CA LYS A 19 7.65 0.03 7.90
C LYS A 19 7.93 0.05 6.41
N PHE A 20 6.96 0.55 5.66
CA PHE A 20 7.04 0.67 4.21
C PHE A 20 6.57 2.05 3.79
N LEU A 21 7.31 2.66 2.87
CA LEU A 21 6.94 3.92 2.23
C LEU A 21 6.24 3.62 0.92
N VAL A 22 5.09 4.25 0.70
CA VAL A 22 4.42 4.16 -0.60
C VAL A 22 5.09 5.12 -1.58
N LEU A 23 5.64 4.57 -2.66
CA LEU A 23 6.26 5.36 -3.73
C LEU A 23 5.26 5.72 -4.81
N ASP A 24 4.47 4.74 -5.23
CA ASP A 24 3.50 4.92 -6.31
C ASP A 24 2.48 3.80 -6.27
N TYR A 25 1.41 3.93 -7.04
CA TYR A 25 0.44 2.86 -7.18
C TYR A 25 -0.38 3.03 -8.45
N TRP A 26 -0.91 1.92 -8.96
CA TRP A 26 -1.94 1.93 -9.98
C TRP A 26 -3.27 1.55 -9.32
N ARG A 27 -4.13 2.56 -9.17
CA ARG A 27 -5.42 2.38 -8.51
C ARG A 27 -6.41 1.69 -9.45
N PRO A 28 -6.99 0.55 -9.04
CA PRO A 28 -8.02 -0.09 -9.85
C PRO A 28 -9.31 0.72 -9.80
N VAL A 29 -10.04 0.72 -10.91
CA VAL A 29 -11.39 1.32 -10.99
C VAL A 29 -12.47 0.24 -10.92
N SER A 30 -12.08 -1.03 -10.93
CA SER A 30 -12.99 -2.18 -10.89
C SER A 30 -12.32 -3.31 -10.11
N TRP A 31 -13.12 -4.09 -9.38
CA TRP A 31 -12.64 -5.26 -8.65
C TRP A 31 -12.07 -6.35 -9.56
N SER A 32 -12.30 -6.26 -10.87
CA SER A 32 -11.71 -7.19 -11.85
C SER A 32 -10.28 -6.84 -12.25
N GLN A 33 -9.75 -5.71 -11.81
CA GLN A 33 -8.40 -5.26 -12.16
C GLN A 33 -7.36 -5.79 -11.17
N TRP A 34 -7.18 -7.10 -11.15
CA TRP A 34 -6.28 -7.78 -10.21
C TRP A 34 -4.80 -7.51 -10.46
N SER A 35 -4.45 -6.94 -11.63
CA SER A 35 -3.08 -6.53 -11.94
C SER A 35 -2.70 -5.18 -11.35
N ALA A 36 -3.62 -4.47 -10.71
CA ALA A 36 -3.31 -3.22 -10.00
C ALA A 36 -2.27 -3.46 -8.91
N TRP A 37 -1.41 -2.48 -8.69
CA TRP A 37 -0.21 -2.66 -7.87
C TRP A 37 0.09 -1.44 -7.00
N TYR A 38 0.89 -1.69 -5.96
CA TYR A 38 1.59 -0.69 -5.16
C TYR A 38 3.09 -0.86 -5.35
N LEU A 39 3.81 0.25 -5.45
CA LEU A 39 5.26 0.26 -5.36
C LEU A 39 5.63 0.80 -3.99
N ILE A 40 6.30 -0.02 -3.19
CA ILE A 40 6.67 0.31 -1.82
C ILE A 40 8.17 0.14 -1.60
N GLU A 41 8.70 0.85 -0.61
CA GLU A 41 10.12 0.77 -0.24
C GLU A 41 10.23 0.44 1.24
N ASP A 42 11.07 -0.54 1.59
CA ASP A 42 11.30 -0.91 2.99
C ASP A 42 12.34 0.02 3.66
N GLU A 43 12.63 -0.26 4.93
CA GLU A 43 13.57 0.55 5.72
C GLU A 43 15.02 0.45 5.22
N HIS A 44 15.32 -0.54 4.39
CA HIS A 44 16.65 -0.76 3.82
C HIS A 44 16.79 -0.19 2.41
N GLY A 45 15.76 0.49 1.91
CA GLY A 45 15.76 1.07 0.58
C GLY A 45 15.39 0.09 -0.53
N LYS A 46 15.00 -1.13 -0.18
CA LYS A 46 14.57 -2.12 -1.17
C LYS A 46 13.15 -1.84 -1.61
N GLN A 47 12.91 -1.87 -2.91
CA GLN A 47 11.61 -1.62 -3.50
C GLN A 47 10.91 -2.91 -3.89
N TYR A 48 9.59 -2.92 -3.69
CA TYR A 48 8.74 -4.06 -4.00
C TYR A 48 7.52 -3.58 -4.76
N GLU A 49 7.14 -4.34 -5.78
CA GLU A 49 5.83 -4.19 -6.40
C GLU A 49 4.93 -5.26 -5.83
N VAL A 50 3.84 -4.85 -5.17
CA VAL A 50 2.91 -5.77 -4.52
C VAL A 50 1.50 -5.55 -5.07
N PRO A 51 0.64 -6.58 -5.07
CA PRO A 51 -0.74 -6.42 -5.52
C PRO A 51 -1.48 -5.36 -4.70
N TYR A 52 -2.22 -4.49 -5.38
CA TYR A 52 -3.00 -3.44 -4.73
C TYR A 52 -3.96 -4.01 -3.69
N PHE A 53 -4.69 -5.06 -4.07
CA PHE A 53 -5.68 -5.65 -3.18
C PHE A 53 -5.06 -6.34 -1.97
N HIS A 54 -3.81 -6.77 -2.05
CA HIS A 54 -3.10 -7.30 -0.89
C HIS A 54 -2.99 -6.24 0.21
N ILE A 55 -2.56 -5.03 -0.15
CA ILE A 55 -2.45 -3.92 0.80
C ILE A 55 -3.82 -3.52 1.33
N LEU A 56 -4.82 -3.45 0.46
CA LEU A 56 -6.19 -3.12 0.86
C LEU A 56 -6.72 -4.14 1.88
N ILE A 57 -6.54 -5.42 1.63
CA ILE A 57 -7.00 -6.48 2.53
C ILE A 57 -6.27 -6.40 3.88
N GLN A 58 -4.96 -6.17 3.88
CA GLN A 58 -4.20 -6.05 5.11
C GLN A 58 -4.66 -4.85 5.95
N LYS A 59 -4.98 -3.74 5.30
CA LYS A 59 -5.52 -2.58 6.02
C LYS A 59 -6.90 -2.89 6.60
N GLU A 60 -7.77 -3.52 5.84
CA GLU A 60 -9.13 -3.87 6.29
C GLU A 60 -9.11 -4.83 7.49
N ARG A 61 -8.12 -5.71 7.54
CA ARG A 61 -7.93 -6.64 8.66
C ARG A 61 -7.23 -6.00 9.86
N GLY A 62 -6.78 -4.76 9.74
CA GLY A 62 -6.06 -4.08 10.81
C GLY A 62 -4.60 -4.47 10.92
N ASN A 63 -4.05 -5.21 9.96
CA ASN A 63 -2.65 -5.63 9.97
C ASN A 63 -1.71 -4.55 9.42
N ALA A 64 -2.20 -3.74 8.49
CA ALA A 64 -1.45 -2.62 7.94
C ALA A 64 -1.98 -1.32 8.53
N LYS A 65 -1.10 -0.56 9.19
CA LYS A 65 -1.49 0.65 9.92
C LYS A 65 -0.72 1.85 9.42
N TYR A 66 -1.42 2.97 9.28
CA TYR A 66 -0.80 4.25 8.94
C TYR A 66 0.16 4.67 10.06
N VAL A 67 1.37 5.07 9.69
CA VAL A 67 2.40 5.52 10.64
C VAL A 67 2.60 7.02 10.53
N GLY A 68 2.69 7.54 9.33
CA GLY A 68 2.91 8.95 9.10
C GLY A 68 3.11 9.25 7.63
N THR A 69 3.38 10.51 7.32
CA THR A 69 3.63 10.95 5.95
C THR A 69 5.06 11.47 5.85
N ARG A 70 5.79 10.99 4.85
CA ARG A 70 7.13 11.46 4.57
C ARG A 70 7.05 12.77 3.81
N VAL A 71 7.75 13.76 4.29
CA VAL A 71 7.81 15.09 3.68
C VAL A 71 9.02 15.21 2.77
#